data_792eb498b234a347c41c1b82e5a576f7
#
_entry.id   792eb498b234a347c41c1b82e5a576f7
#
_cell.length_a   1.000
_cell.length_b   1.000
_cell.length_c   1.000
_cell.angle_alpha   90.00
_cell.angle_beta   90.00
_cell.angle_gamma   90.00
#
_symmetry.space_group_name_H-M   'P 1'
#
loop_
_entity.id
_entity.type
_entity.pdbx_description
1 polymer ?
#
loop_
_entity_poly.entity_id
_entity_poly.type
_entity_poly.pdbx_seq_one_letter_code
_entity_poly.pdbx_strand_id
1 'polypeptide(L)'
;MVLVNEMTQSYAETCVQIIQSNNNTITIGSQSAGANGNISKFTLPRGILGAFSGLGWYYPDGWVVNRQGVKIDHEIRPTLEGIRDGRDEMLEAALSLIEEKTEEE
;
A
#
# COMPACT_ATOMS: atom_id res chain seq x y z
N MET A 1 -9.99 6.57 6.18
CA MET A 1 -9.85 5.45 5.23
C MET A 1 -8.69 5.72 4.29
N VAL A 2 -7.95 4.70 3.86
CA VAL A 2 -6.78 4.81 2.98
C VAL A 2 -6.94 3.82 1.83
N LEU A 3 -6.73 4.28 0.60
CA LEU A 3 -6.75 3.44 -0.59
C LEU A 3 -5.32 3.17 -1.06
N VAL A 4 -5.01 1.91 -1.34
CA VAL A 4 -3.69 1.47 -1.78
C VAL A 4 -3.80 0.49 -2.95
N ASN A 5 -2.80 0.49 -3.82
CA ASN A 5 -2.69 -0.48 -4.90
C ASN A 5 -1.21 -0.78 -5.20
N GLU A 6 -0.94 -1.53 -6.24
CA GLU A 6 0.41 -1.94 -6.66
C GLU A 6 1.32 -0.75 -7.02
N MET A 7 0.77 0.43 -7.26
CA MET A 7 1.53 1.66 -7.51
C MET A 7 1.96 2.37 -6.23
N THR A 8 1.36 2.02 -5.07
CA THR A 8 1.74 2.57 -3.77
C THR A 8 3.12 2.02 -3.40
N GLN A 9 4.13 2.89 -3.36
CA GLN A 9 5.53 2.49 -3.28
C GLN A 9 6.34 3.38 -2.35
N SER A 10 7.37 2.81 -1.71
CA SER A 10 8.41 3.53 -0.98
C SER A 10 7.83 4.42 0.13
N TYR A 11 8.07 5.72 0.08
CA TYR A 11 7.60 6.66 1.10
C TYR A 11 6.08 6.70 1.23
N ALA A 12 5.35 6.41 0.16
CA ALA A 12 3.89 6.26 0.24
C ALA A 12 3.50 5.09 1.16
N GLU A 13 4.23 3.99 1.14
CA GLU A 13 4.01 2.86 2.07
C GLU A 13 4.31 3.27 3.52
N THR A 14 5.33 4.08 3.74
CA THR A 14 5.61 4.67 5.06
C THR A 14 4.46 5.57 5.54
N CYS A 15 3.93 6.41 4.66
CA CYS A 15 2.78 7.26 4.98
C CYS A 15 1.55 6.42 5.39
N VAL A 16 1.28 5.34 4.66
CA VAL A 16 0.19 4.40 5.01
C VAL A 16 0.40 3.84 6.41
N GLN A 17 1.60 3.36 6.74
CA GLN A 17 1.89 2.83 8.08
C GLN A 17 1.70 3.87 9.19
N ILE A 18 2.12 5.12 8.96
CA ILE A 18 1.92 6.22 9.91
C ILE A 18 0.42 6.45 10.14
N ILE A 19 -0.38 6.47 9.08
CA ILE A 19 -1.83 6.64 9.19
C ILE A 19 -2.46 5.44 9.90
N GLN A 20 -2.01 4.23 9.59
CA GLN A 20 -2.47 2.98 10.23
C GLN A 20 -2.10 2.88 11.72
N SER A 21 -1.17 3.68 12.21
CA SER A 21 -0.89 3.75 13.66
C SER A 21 -2.07 4.31 14.45
N ASN A 22 -3.02 4.95 13.78
CA ASN A 22 -4.30 5.31 14.33
C ASN A 22 -5.26 4.13 14.22
N ASN A 23 -5.78 3.65 15.36
CA ASN A 23 -6.66 2.47 15.45
C ASN A 23 -7.97 2.58 14.67
N ASN A 24 -8.36 3.78 14.22
CA ASN A 24 -9.58 4.02 13.46
C ASN A 24 -9.34 4.03 11.94
N THR A 25 -8.13 3.68 11.50
CA THR A 25 -7.81 3.64 10.06
C THR A 25 -8.25 2.32 9.45
N ILE A 26 -8.93 2.40 8.31
CA ILE A 26 -9.24 1.27 7.44
C ILE A 26 -8.48 1.45 6.15
N THR A 27 -7.76 0.42 5.73
CA THR A 27 -7.00 0.38 4.47
C THR A 27 -7.68 -0.57 3.50
N ILE A 28 -7.96 -0.06 2.30
CA ILE A 28 -8.67 -0.78 1.24
C ILE A 28 -7.81 -0.83 0.00
N GLY A 29 -7.88 -1.90 -0.73
CA GLY A 29 -7.27 -2.00 -2.05
C GLY A 29 -6.55 -3.30 -2.30
N SER A 30 -5.47 -3.24 -3.06
CA SER A 30 -4.64 -4.39 -3.37
C SER A 30 -3.23 -4.22 -2.82
N GLN A 31 -2.44 -5.29 -2.84
CA GLN A 31 -1.08 -5.29 -2.35
C GLN A 31 -0.29 -4.12 -2.90
N SER A 32 0.32 -3.32 -2.03
CA SER A 32 1.26 -2.28 -2.42
C SER A 32 2.57 -2.88 -2.97
N ALA A 33 3.42 -2.06 -3.55
CA ALA A 33 4.64 -2.52 -4.22
C ALA A 33 5.58 -3.34 -3.32
N GLY A 34 5.54 -3.15 -2.01
CA GLY A 34 6.47 -3.80 -1.10
C GLY A 34 7.93 -3.39 -1.36
N ALA A 35 8.11 -2.18 -1.85
CA ALA A 35 9.40 -1.62 -2.23
C ALA A 35 9.69 -0.39 -1.36
N ASN A 36 9.95 -0.63 -0.10
CA ASN A 36 10.27 0.40 0.89
C ASN A 36 11.68 0.20 1.46
N GLY A 37 12.18 1.20 2.13
CA GLY A 37 13.52 1.26 2.71
C GLY A 37 14.45 2.17 1.91
N ASN A 38 15.46 2.72 2.60
CA ASN A 38 16.42 3.62 1.97
C ASN A 38 17.24 2.89 0.89
N ILE A 39 17.45 3.58 -0.22
CA ILE A 39 18.27 3.07 -1.31
C ILE A 39 19.75 3.11 -0.91
N SER A 40 20.39 1.96 -0.90
CA SER A 40 21.84 1.80 -0.82
C SER A 40 22.42 1.63 -2.22
N LYS A 41 23.41 2.44 -2.54
CA LYS A 41 24.06 2.44 -3.86
C LYS A 41 25.42 1.74 -3.78
N PHE A 42 25.79 1.06 -4.84
CA PHE A 42 27.12 0.48 -5.01
C PHE A 42 27.62 0.66 -6.45
N THR A 43 28.92 0.61 -6.63
CA THR A 43 29.53 0.75 -7.95
C THR A 43 30.27 -0.54 -8.31
N LEU A 44 29.95 -1.09 -9.46
CA LEU A 44 30.63 -2.22 -10.07
C LEU A 44 31.82 -1.74 -10.91
N PRO A 45 32.74 -2.65 -11.28
CA PRO A 45 33.82 -2.32 -12.20
C PRO A 45 33.31 -1.63 -13.47
N ARG A 46 34.09 -0.69 -14.02
CA ARG A 46 33.74 0.16 -15.16
C ARG A 46 32.66 1.22 -14.88
N GLY A 47 32.41 1.55 -13.59
CA GLY A 47 31.49 2.63 -13.22
C GLY A 47 29.99 2.31 -13.35
N ILE A 48 29.62 1.04 -13.45
CA ILE A 48 28.22 0.64 -13.46
C ILE A 48 27.64 0.84 -12.06
N LEU A 49 26.58 1.64 -11.97
CA LEU A 49 25.89 1.88 -10.71
C LEU A 49 24.78 0.85 -10.49
N GLY A 50 24.76 0.26 -9.31
CA GLY A 50 23.68 -0.58 -8.81
C GLY A 50 23.05 0.03 -7.57
N ALA A 51 21.82 -0.39 -7.27
CA ALA A 51 21.10 0.04 -6.08
C ALA A 51 20.18 -1.06 -5.56
N PHE A 52 19.92 -1.04 -4.25
CA PHE A 52 18.97 -1.94 -3.60
C PHE A 52 18.36 -1.26 -2.38
N SER A 53 17.23 -1.77 -1.89
CA SER A 53 16.66 -1.31 -0.61
C SER A 53 17.54 -1.84 0.52
N GLY A 54 18.28 -0.94 1.18
CA GLY A 54 19.29 -1.31 2.18
C GLY A 54 18.73 -1.52 3.58
N LEU A 55 17.49 -1.15 3.84
CA LEU A 55 16.82 -1.25 5.14
C LEU A 55 15.57 -2.11 5.04
N GLY A 56 15.39 -3.01 6.01
CA GLY A 56 14.13 -3.71 6.22
C GLY A 56 13.11 -2.77 6.86
N TRP A 57 11.88 -2.81 6.38
CA TRP A 57 10.77 -1.99 6.88
C TRP A 57 9.70 -2.87 7.49
N TYR A 58 9.38 -2.63 8.77
CA TYR A 58 8.57 -3.53 9.59
C TYR A 58 7.44 -2.80 10.28
N TYR A 59 6.35 -3.52 10.53
CA TYR A 59 5.36 -3.15 11.54
C TYR A 59 5.82 -3.60 12.95
N PRO A 60 5.27 -3.02 14.02
CA PRO A 60 5.62 -3.41 15.39
C PRO A 60 5.41 -4.89 15.71
N ASP A 61 4.49 -5.57 15.02
CA ASP A 61 4.20 -6.99 15.17
C ASP A 61 5.11 -7.91 14.34
N GLY A 62 6.10 -7.34 13.63
CA GLY A 62 7.06 -8.08 12.83
C GLY A 62 6.65 -8.30 11.36
N TRP A 63 5.47 -7.83 10.91
CA TRP A 63 5.12 -7.87 9.50
C TRP A 63 6.13 -7.08 8.67
N VAL A 64 6.64 -7.69 7.60
CA VAL A 64 7.67 -7.11 6.72
C VAL A 64 7.00 -6.44 5.54
N VAL A 65 7.20 -5.14 5.37
CA VAL A 65 6.67 -4.41 4.20
C VAL A 65 7.43 -4.75 2.93
N ASN A 66 8.75 -4.92 3.02
CA ASN A 66 9.57 -5.29 1.87
C ASN A 66 9.07 -6.59 1.24
N ARG A 67 8.66 -6.53 -0.03
CA ARG A 67 8.12 -7.62 -0.86
C ARG A 67 6.70 -8.10 -0.50
N GLN A 68 6.14 -7.71 0.66
CA GLN A 68 4.77 -8.07 1.07
C GLN A 68 3.79 -6.91 0.94
N GLY A 69 4.29 -5.67 1.01
CA GLY A 69 3.46 -4.47 1.03
C GLY A 69 2.89 -4.14 2.41
N VAL A 70 2.11 -3.08 2.45
CA VAL A 70 1.40 -2.65 3.66
C VAL A 70 0.24 -3.59 3.97
N LYS A 71 -0.21 -3.60 5.23
CA LYS A 71 -1.39 -4.36 5.64
C LYS A 71 -2.64 -3.77 5.01
N ILE A 72 -3.56 -4.64 4.61
CA ILE A 72 -4.84 -4.30 3.98
C ILE A 72 -5.95 -4.93 4.78
N ASP A 73 -6.96 -4.13 5.14
CA ASP A 73 -8.14 -4.61 5.88
C ASP A 73 -9.19 -5.20 4.93
N HIS A 74 -9.40 -4.57 3.78
CA HIS A 74 -10.32 -5.03 2.75
C HIS A 74 -9.62 -5.11 1.40
N GLU A 75 -9.38 -6.33 0.93
CA GLU A 75 -8.77 -6.55 -0.38
C GLU A 75 -9.81 -6.35 -1.49
N ILE A 76 -9.58 -5.36 -2.33
CA ILE A 76 -10.39 -5.02 -3.50
C ILE A 76 -9.48 -4.93 -4.71
N ARG A 77 -9.87 -5.60 -5.78
CA ARG A 77 -9.18 -5.53 -7.08
C ARG A 77 -10.16 -5.15 -8.17
N PRO A 78 -9.75 -4.32 -9.13
CA PRO A 78 -10.59 -4.00 -10.28
C PRO A 78 -10.95 -5.28 -11.05
N THR A 79 -12.20 -5.36 -11.48
CA THR A 79 -12.65 -6.42 -12.40
C THR A 79 -12.46 -5.97 -13.85
N LEU A 80 -12.41 -6.93 -14.79
CA LEU A 80 -12.36 -6.61 -16.22
C LEU A 80 -13.61 -5.86 -16.67
N GLU A 81 -14.76 -6.17 -16.09
CA GLU A 81 -16.02 -5.47 -16.36
C GLU A 81 -15.98 -4.05 -15.83
N GLY A 82 -15.55 -3.85 -14.59
CA GLY A 82 -15.40 -2.52 -14.00
C GLY A 82 -14.46 -1.62 -14.81
N ILE A 83 -13.34 -2.17 -15.26
CA ILE A 83 -12.38 -1.44 -16.12
C ILE A 83 -13.02 -1.05 -17.46
N ARG A 84 -13.76 -1.96 -18.10
CA ARG A 84 -14.46 -1.69 -19.36
C ARG A 84 -15.51 -0.60 -19.23
N ASP A 85 -16.20 -0.57 -18.10
CA ASP A 85 -17.26 0.37 -17.79
C ASP A 85 -16.74 1.70 -17.22
N GLY A 86 -15.41 1.82 -17.04
CA GLY A 86 -14.77 3.01 -16.50
C GLY A 86 -15.08 3.25 -15.00
N ARG A 87 -15.41 2.19 -14.26
CA ARG A 87 -15.72 2.26 -12.82
C ARG A 87 -14.43 2.23 -11.98
N ASP A 88 -14.47 2.95 -10.89
CA ASP A 88 -13.47 2.84 -9.80
C ASP A 88 -14.07 2.00 -8.66
N GLU A 89 -13.99 0.68 -8.81
CA GLU A 89 -14.56 -0.26 -7.85
C GLU A 89 -13.92 -0.15 -6.44
N MET A 90 -12.68 0.30 -6.36
CA MET A 90 -12.00 0.54 -5.09
C MET A 90 -12.60 1.75 -4.38
N LEU A 91 -12.80 2.85 -5.10
CA LEU A 91 -13.45 4.04 -4.57
C LEU A 91 -14.91 3.76 -4.20
N GLU A 92 -15.65 3.03 -5.04
CA GLU A 92 -17.03 2.64 -4.76
C GLU A 92 -17.14 1.84 -3.47
N ALA A 93 -16.27 0.84 -3.27
CA ALA A 93 -16.23 0.05 -2.04
C ALA A 93 -15.88 0.91 -0.82
N ALA A 94 -14.96 1.86 -0.96
CA ALA A 94 -14.59 2.77 0.11
C ALA A 94 -15.77 3.65 0.53
N LEU A 95 -16.51 4.18 -0.43
CA LEU A 95 -17.70 5.02 -0.16
C LEU A 95 -18.79 4.22 0.54
N SER A 96 -19.08 3.00 0.08
CA SER A 96 -20.07 2.12 0.73
C SER A 96 -19.72 1.82 2.18
N LEU A 97 -18.45 1.53 2.48
CA LEU A 97 -18.00 1.29 3.85
C LEU A 97 -18.07 2.53 4.75
N ILE A 98 -17.94 3.72 4.19
CA ILE A 98 -18.12 4.97 4.93
C ILE A 98 -19.59 5.18 5.27
N GLU A 99 -20.48 4.95 4.31
CA GLU A 99 -21.92 5.08 4.49
C GLU A 99 -22.44 4.12 5.57
N GLU A 100 -22.06 2.84 5.50
CA GLU A 100 -22.41 1.82 6.51
C GLU A 100 -22.01 2.24 7.93
N LYS A 101 -20.81 2.76 8.11
CA LYS A 101 -20.32 3.22 9.42
C LYS A 101 -21.05 4.45 9.94
N THR A 102 -21.48 5.34 9.05
CA THR A 102 -22.21 6.55 9.44
C THR A 102 -23.64 6.23 9.89
N GLU A 103 -24.22 5.13 9.40
CA GLU A 103 -25.56 4.68 9.80
C GLU A 103 -25.56 3.94 11.16
N GLU A 104 -24.40 3.42 11.60
CA GLU A 104 -24.24 2.72 12.88
C GLU A 104 -23.96 3.67 14.08
N GLU A 105 -23.63 4.93 13.84
CA GLU A 105 -23.38 5.97 14.85
C GLU A 105 -24.67 6.77 15.17
#